data_68c80149f10d8a2e1503608d03fe2ae3
#
_entry.id   68c80149f10d8a2e1503608d03fe2ae3
#
_cell.length_a   1.000
_cell.length_b   1.000
_cell.length_c   1.000
_cell.angle_alpha   90.00
_cell.angle_beta   90.00
_cell.angle_gamma   90.00
#
_symmetry.space_group_name_H-M   'P 1'
#
loop_
_entity.id
_entity.type
_entity.pdbx_description
1 polymer ?
#
loop_
_entity_poly.entity_id
_entity_poly.type
_entity_poly.pdbx_seq_one_letter_code
_entity_poly.pdbx_strand_id
1 'polypeptide(L)'
;MKYRIIGGAATLALLLVLLLLLLAVTGSPWPLMGIILLVLLPLASWGMNRYVRKYLRIDMTLPTTTSKNAAAECVLQVHNGARLPVLRYFCIVTVHNDLTGEREHITLTGGVRAHGSGTHRFLLQSRYCGRITASVDTITLMDYFGILSTRAEAAALARTTVLPELFPMEVTLLASPCYAEDGTVARRGEDRSEMFQLREYRAGDDIRQIHWKLSAKTDELILREASQPESRELLLFWDKHITGTPAQMDALAEAASSTASALIHSGVSFTLCWTEPDSLPVRDISDEAALLQAVPELVRMSGGMEGRMPELTSFSRVLYFGTQPDAQLQTDPRVHFLLCMDAEQGGSPAMTVFTAETMHERLQRWEV
;
A
#
# COMPACT_ATOMS: atom_id res chain seq x y z
N MET A 1 13.38 -19.28 21.37
CA MET A 1 14.78 -19.29 20.94
C MET A 1 15.77 -19.35 22.13
N LYS A 2 15.67 -18.48 23.14
CA LYS A 2 16.55 -18.48 24.34
C LYS A 2 16.69 -19.83 25.06
N TYR A 3 15.61 -20.57 25.26
CA TYR A 3 15.64 -21.84 26.01
C TYR A 3 16.46 -22.97 25.33
N ARG A 4 16.56 -23.00 24.00
CA ARG A 4 17.36 -24.00 23.29
C ARG A 4 18.86 -23.74 23.32
N ILE A 5 19.24 -22.47 23.31
CA ILE A 5 20.66 -22.04 23.47
C ILE A 5 21.14 -22.36 24.89
N ILE A 6 20.30 -22.16 25.89
CA ILE A 6 20.57 -22.49 27.28
C ILE A 6 20.77 -23.99 27.46
N GLY A 7 19.96 -24.82 26.79
CA GLY A 7 20.11 -26.30 26.86
C GLY A 7 21.45 -26.81 26.31
N GLY A 8 21.88 -26.30 25.13
CA GLY A 8 23.15 -26.67 24.52
C GLY A 8 24.36 -26.22 25.34
N ALA A 9 24.32 -25.01 25.86
CA ALA A 9 25.38 -24.47 26.71
C ALA A 9 25.45 -25.25 28.06
N ALA A 10 24.32 -25.58 28.66
CA ALA A 10 24.25 -26.34 29.89
C ALA A 10 24.81 -27.75 29.73
N THR A 11 24.48 -28.44 28.63
CA THR A 11 25.02 -29.80 28.35
C THR A 11 26.53 -29.77 28.12
N LEU A 12 27.06 -28.77 27.42
CA LEU A 12 28.50 -28.59 27.23
C LEU A 12 29.21 -28.27 28.55
N ALA A 13 28.64 -27.42 29.38
CA ALA A 13 29.19 -27.10 30.69
C ALA A 13 29.23 -28.34 31.59
N LEU A 14 28.16 -29.14 31.61
CA LEU A 14 28.11 -30.38 32.36
C LEU A 14 29.18 -31.36 31.87
N LEU A 15 29.33 -31.55 30.55
CA LEU A 15 30.32 -32.42 29.96
C LEU A 15 31.75 -31.96 30.24
N LEU A 16 31.98 -30.64 30.23
CA LEU A 16 33.28 -30.05 30.62
C LEU A 16 33.62 -30.33 32.08
N VAL A 17 32.68 -30.15 32.99
CA VAL A 17 32.85 -30.45 34.41
C VAL A 17 33.15 -31.92 34.61
N LEU A 18 32.44 -32.81 33.93
CA LEU A 18 32.65 -34.25 34.00
C LEU A 18 34.03 -34.67 33.49
N LEU A 19 34.50 -34.07 32.37
CA LEU A 19 35.84 -34.34 31.84
C LEU A 19 36.95 -33.78 32.74
N LEU A 20 36.75 -32.63 33.39
CA LEU A 20 37.69 -32.07 34.38
C LEU A 20 37.78 -33.00 35.61
N LEU A 21 36.64 -33.51 36.10
CA LEU A 21 36.62 -34.42 37.23
C LEU A 21 37.30 -35.74 36.88
N LEU A 22 37.09 -36.26 35.69
CA LEU A 22 37.73 -37.48 35.19
C LEU A 22 39.25 -37.26 35.05
N LEU A 23 39.69 -36.10 34.59
CA LEU A 23 41.11 -35.73 34.50
C LEU A 23 41.77 -35.72 35.90
N ALA A 24 41.08 -35.14 36.89
CA ALA A 24 41.54 -35.04 38.26
C ALA A 24 41.66 -36.40 38.94
N VAL A 25 40.74 -37.34 38.64
CA VAL A 25 40.71 -38.68 39.25
C VAL A 25 41.69 -39.65 38.58
N THR A 26 41.77 -39.62 37.24
CA THR A 26 42.54 -40.61 36.48
C THR A 26 44.00 -40.21 36.22
N GLY A 27 44.29 -38.90 36.23
CA GLY A 27 45.59 -38.36 35.82
C GLY A 27 45.97 -38.69 34.36
N SER A 28 45.07 -39.24 33.60
CA SER A 28 45.28 -39.69 32.22
C SER A 28 45.20 -38.53 31.22
N PRO A 29 45.94 -38.54 30.10
CA PRO A 29 45.88 -37.50 29.10
C PRO A 29 44.57 -37.52 28.24
N TRP A 30 43.82 -38.63 28.27
CA TRP A 30 42.62 -38.79 27.44
C TRP A 30 41.51 -37.74 27.75
N PRO A 31 41.16 -37.46 29.02
CA PRO A 31 40.17 -36.43 29.31
C PRO A 31 40.62 -35.01 28.86
N LEU A 32 41.92 -34.72 28.90
CA LEU A 32 42.46 -33.46 28.40
C LEU A 32 42.21 -33.32 26.89
N MET A 33 42.43 -34.38 26.12
CA MET A 33 42.11 -34.41 24.70
C MET A 33 40.61 -34.18 24.44
N GLY A 34 39.74 -34.76 25.27
CA GLY A 34 38.29 -34.51 25.23
C GLY A 34 37.93 -33.08 25.49
N ILE A 35 38.56 -32.41 26.46
CA ILE A 35 38.34 -31.00 26.77
C ILE A 35 38.76 -30.09 25.59
N ILE A 36 39.93 -30.34 25.01
CA ILE A 36 40.42 -29.63 23.84
C ILE A 36 39.45 -29.77 22.69
N LEU A 37 38.95 -30.97 22.39
CA LEU A 37 38.01 -31.22 21.33
C LEU A 37 36.65 -30.54 21.59
N LEU A 38 36.18 -30.56 22.85
CA LEU A 38 34.92 -29.93 23.27
C LEU A 38 34.93 -28.43 23.05
N VAL A 39 36.07 -27.75 23.14
CA VAL A 39 36.25 -26.33 22.91
C VAL A 39 36.49 -26.02 21.42
N LEU A 40 37.34 -26.80 20.77
CA LEU A 40 37.71 -26.57 19.36
C LEU A 40 36.54 -26.83 18.40
N LEU A 41 35.68 -27.83 18.64
CA LEU A 41 34.58 -28.12 17.73
C LEU A 41 33.55 -27.01 17.60
N PRO A 42 33.01 -26.41 18.68
CA PRO A 42 32.13 -25.23 18.58
C PRO A 42 32.80 -24.03 17.91
N LEU A 43 34.08 -23.79 18.22
CA LEU A 43 34.84 -22.69 17.63
C LEU A 43 35.06 -22.91 16.13
N ALA A 44 35.40 -24.13 15.71
CA ALA A 44 35.52 -24.48 14.29
C ALA A 44 34.15 -24.34 13.56
N SER A 45 33.08 -24.86 14.18
CA SER A 45 31.72 -24.71 13.66
C SER A 45 31.32 -23.24 13.50
N TRP A 46 31.63 -22.40 14.46
CA TRP A 46 31.41 -20.94 14.37
C TRP A 46 32.24 -20.32 13.23
N GLY A 47 33.51 -20.70 13.09
CA GLY A 47 34.37 -20.25 12.00
C GLY A 47 33.80 -20.65 10.63
N MET A 48 33.28 -21.89 10.50
CA MET A 48 32.60 -22.37 9.30
C MET A 48 31.38 -21.49 8.97
N ASN A 49 30.53 -21.20 9.93
CA ASN A 49 29.37 -20.33 9.72
C ASN A 49 29.78 -18.89 9.32
N ARG A 50 30.87 -18.39 9.90
CA ARG A 50 31.45 -17.08 9.53
C ARG A 50 31.97 -17.05 8.09
N TYR A 51 32.48 -18.17 7.59
CA TYR A 51 32.85 -18.33 6.18
C TYR A 51 31.61 -18.39 5.30
N VAL A 52 30.65 -19.26 5.61
CA VAL A 52 29.45 -19.53 4.79
C VAL A 52 28.56 -18.28 4.64
N ARG A 53 28.45 -17.45 5.68
CA ARG A 53 27.60 -16.24 5.67
C ARG A 53 27.87 -15.30 4.49
N LYS A 54 29.09 -15.30 3.93
CA LYS A 54 29.48 -14.46 2.79
C LYS A 54 28.91 -14.95 1.46
N TYR A 55 28.48 -16.22 1.39
CA TYR A 55 28.01 -16.87 0.18
C TYR A 55 26.52 -17.20 0.23
N LEU A 56 25.82 -16.79 1.29
CA LEU A 56 24.38 -16.93 1.39
C LEU A 56 23.67 -15.83 0.61
N ARG A 57 22.66 -16.26 -0.16
CA ARG A 57 21.71 -15.38 -0.83
C ARG A 57 20.30 -15.84 -0.52
N ILE A 58 19.39 -14.89 -0.48
CA ILE A 58 17.96 -15.17 -0.29
C ILE A 58 17.22 -14.52 -1.45
N ASP A 59 16.31 -15.28 -2.03
CA ASP A 59 15.35 -14.79 -2.99
C ASP A 59 13.95 -15.08 -2.47
N MET A 60 13.03 -14.14 -2.68
CA MET A 60 11.64 -14.27 -2.25
C MET A 60 10.71 -13.86 -3.37
N THR A 61 9.70 -14.66 -3.63
CA THR A 61 8.71 -14.41 -4.67
C THR A 61 7.30 -14.50 -4.12
N LEU A 62 6.45 -13.57 -4.57
CA LEU A 62 5.03 -13.48 -4.28
C LEU A 62 4.27 -13.23 -5.59
N PRO A 63 3.00 -13.59 -5.71
CA PRO A 63 2.15 -13.15 -6.81
C PRO A 63 2.02 -11.61 -6.79
N THR A 64 1.82 -10.99 -7.93
CA THR A 64 1.72 -9.52 -8.04
C THR A 64 0.47 -8.98 -7.35
N THR A 65 -0.64 -9.70 -7.48
CA THR A 65 -1.94 -9.34 -6.89
C THR A 65 -2.60 -10.57 -6.28
N THR A 66 -3.43 -10.37 -5.27
CA THR A 66 -4.25 -11.39 -4.63
C THR A 66 -5.56 -10.76 -4.16
N SER A 67 -6.57 -11.60 -3.94
CA SER A 67 -7.83 -11.16 -3.36
C SER A 67 -7.77 -11.19 -1.83
N LYS A 68 -8.64 -10.44 -1.20
CA LYS A 68 -8.82 -10.42 0.25
C LYS A 68 -9.15 -11.83 0.76
N ASN A 69 -8.61 -12.21 1.92
CA ASN A 69 -8.73 -13.54 2.52
C ASN A 69 -8.25 -14.72 1.66
N ALA A 70 -7.76 -14.48 0.44
CA ALA A 70 -7.14 -15.53 -0.38
C ALA A 70 -5.70 -15.81 0.11
N ALA A 71 -5.33 -17.09 0.07
CA ALA A 71 -3.99 -17.53 0.43
C ALA A 71 -3.03 -17.27 -0.74
N ALA A 72 -2.10 -16.35 -0.57
CA ALA A 72 -1.01 -16.10 -1.50
C ALA A 72 0.21 -16.96 -1.14
N GLU A 73 0.66 -17.82 -2.05
CA GLU A 73 1.85 -18.64 -1.82
C GLU A 73 3.11 -17.75 -1.90
N CYS A 74 3.82 -17.66 -0.78
CA CYS A 74 5.14 -17.07 -0.71
C CYS A 74 6.20 -18.14 -0.81
N VAL A 75 7.14 -17.99 -1.73
CA VAL A 75 8.27 -18.89 -1.90
C VAL A 75 9.55 -18.15 -1.53
N LEU A 76 10.20 -18.61 -0.45
CA LEU A 76 11.48 -18.12 0.00
C LEU A 76 12.54 -19.16 -0.30
N GLN A 77 13.56 -18.78 -1.08
CA GLN A 77 14.69 -19.64 -1.44
C GLN A 77 15.96 -19.12 -0.78
N VAL A 78 16.64 -20.02 -0.08
CA VAL A 78 17.95 -19.73 0.53
C VAL A 78 19.02 -20.48 -0.24
N HIS A 79 19.90 -19.76 -0.89
CA HIS A 79 21.01 -20.31 -1.68
C HIS A 79 22.31 -20.25 -0.89
N ASN A 80 23.01 -21.37 -0.84
CA ASN A 80 24.33 -21.49 -0.24
C ASN A 80 25.38 -21.72 -1.33
N GLY A 81 26.13 -20.71 -1.71
CA GLY A 81 27.25 -20.83 -2.67
C GLY A 81 28.56 -21.34 -2.06
N ALA A 82 28.61 -21.61 -0.75
CA ALA A 82 29.80 -22.08 -0.08
C ALA A 82 29.99 -23.60 -0.22
N ARG A 83 31.24 -24.06 -0.08
CA ARG A 83 31.59 -25.48 -0.06
C ARG A 83 31.19 -26.21 1.22
N LEU A 84 30.74 -25.49 2.24
CA LEU A 84 30.34 -26.02 3.53
C LEU A 84 28.83 -25.90 3.71
N PRO A 85 28.17 -26.92 4.31
CA PRO A 85 26.73 -26.87 4.55
C PRO A 85 26.37 -25.95 5.71
N VAL A 86 25.15 -25.43 5.70
CA VAL A 86 24.48 -24.81 6.84
C VAL A 86 23.51 -25.83 7.42
N LEU A 87 23.78 -26.30 8.62
CA LEU A 87 22.92 -27.32 9.25
C LEU A 87 21.61 -26.72 9.76
N ARG A 88 21.68 -25.52 10.31
CA ARG A 88 20.51 -24.84 10.84
C ARG A 88 20.63 -23.34 10.70
N TYR A 89 19.59 -22.74 10.16
CA TYR A 89 19.40 -21.32 10.18
C TYR A 89 18.00 -20.96 10.69
N PHE A 90 17.86 -19.71 11.12
CA PHE A 90 16.61 -19.07 11.45
C PHE A 90 16.49 -17.80 10.61
N CYS A 91 15.35 -17.68 9.95
CA CYS A 91 14.99 -16.53 9.14
C CYS A 91 13.69 -15.95 9.69
N ILE A 92 13.65 -14.65 9.95
CA ILE A 92 12.43 -13.96 10.34
C ILE A 92 11.97 -13.18 9.12
N VAL A 93 10.81 -13.57 8.60
CA VAL A 93 10.11 -12.83 7.55
C VAL A 93 9.20 -11.84 8.25
N THR A 94 9.42 -10.56 8.00
CA THR A 94 8.55 -9.49 8.45
C THR A 94 7.56 -9.19 7.34
N VAL A 95 6.29 -9.37 7.60
CA VAL A 95 5.18 -9.07 6.71
C VAL A 95 4.53 -7.78 7.21
N HIS A 96 4.42 -6.79 6.35
CA HIS A 96 3.86 -5.48 6.67
C HIS A 96 2.82 -5.10 5.62
N ASN A 97 1.64 -4.68 6.05
CA ASN A 97 0.66 -4.07 5.17
C ASN A 97 0.88 -2.55 5.16
N ASP A 98 1.30 -2.02 4.02
CA ASP A 98 1.70 -0.61 3.87
C ASP A 98 0.49 0.36 3.97
N LEU A 99 -0.74 -0.12 3.74
CA LEU A 99 -1.96 0.69 3.85
C LEU A 99 -2.48 0.75 5.29
N THR A 100 -2.57 -0.40 5.96
CA THR A 100 -3.19 -0.52 7.29
C THR A 100 -2.20 -0.43 8.44
N GLY A 101 -0.91 -0.56 8.15
CA GLY A 101 0.16 -0.55 9.15
C GLY A 101 0.32 -1.86 9.93
N GLU A 102 -0.48 -2.89 9.66
CA GLU A 102 -0.34 -4.19 10.34
C GLU A 102 1.01 -4.85 10.06
N ARG A 103 1.55 -5.53 11.09
CA ARG A 103 2.82 -6.25 11.00
C ARG A 103 2.70 -7.64 11.61
N GLU A 104 3.27 -8.60 10.91
CA GLU A 104 3.38 -9.99 11.35
C GLU A 104 4.81 -10.49 11.18
N HIS A 105 5.23 -11.41 12.04
CA HIS A 105 6.56 -12.01 11.98
C HIS A 105 6.44 -13.53 11.86
N ILE A 106 6.95 -14.07 10.76
CA ILE A 106 6.98 -15.50 10.49
C ILE A 106 8.41 -16.00 10.68
N THR A 107 8.62 -16.96 11.58
CA THR A 107 9.94 -17.56 11.80
C THR A 107 10.07 -18.85 11.02
N LEU A 108 11.01 -18.88 10.07
CA LEU A 108 11.34 -20.04 9.28
C LEU A 108 12.65 -20.66 9.78
N THR A 109 12.71 -21.98 9.76
CA THR A 109 13.91 -22.72 10.15
C THR A 109 14.25 -23.75 9.08
N GLY A 110 15.52 -23.88 8.76
CA GLY A 110 15.96 -24.84 7.76
C GLY A 110 17.45 -25.13 7.81
N GLY A 111 17.90 -25.90 6.86
CA GLY A 111 19.31 -26.15 6.58
C GLY A 111 19.54 -26.18 5.07
N VAL A 112 20.76 -25.90 4.64
CA VAL A 112 21.13 -25.90 3.20
C VAL A 112 22.45 -26.61 3.01
N ARG A 113 22.48 -27.52 2.03
CA ARG A 113 23.71 -28.25 1.67
C ARG A 113 24.75 -27.30 1.06
N ALA A 114 26.00 -27.75 1.02
CA ALA A 114 27.04 -27.09 0.24
C ALA A 114 26.63 -26.98 -1.24
N HIS A 115 26.82 -25.80 -1.83
CA HIS A 115 26.41 -25.49 -3.21
C HIS A 115 24.94 -25.84 -3.52
N GLY A 116 24.06 -25.74 -2.52
CA GLY A 116 22.67 -26.12 -2.64
C GLY A 116 21.70 -24.98 -2.35
N SER A 117 20.41 -25.27 -2.49
CA SER A 117 19.32 -24.38 -2.12
C SER A 117 18.31 -25.07 -1.23
N GLY A 118 17.73 -24.29 -0.32
CA GLY A 118 16.59 -24.68 0.51
C GLY A 118 15.39 -23.81 0.15
N THR A 119 14.23 -24.42 -0.01
CA THR A 119 13.00 -23.71 -0.36
C THR A 119 12.00 -23.84 0.77
N HIS A 120 11.46 -22.72 1.21
CA HIS A 120 10.32 -22.63 2.13
C HIS A 120 9.11 -22.11 1.36
N ARG A 121 8.01 -22.80 1.49
CA ARG A 121 6.72 -22.36 0.98
C ARG A 121 5.80 -22.12 2.15
N PHE A 122 5.18 -20.97 2.20
CA PHE A 122 4.21 -20.62 3.23
C PHE A 122 3.12 -19.74 2.63
N LEU A 123 1.96 -19.75 3.24
CA LEU A 123 0.81 -19.00 2.79
C LEU A 123 0.74 -17.68 3.56
N LEU A 124 0.63 -16.60 2.83
CA LEU A 124 0.28 -15.29 3.35
C LEU A 124 -1.20 -15.05 3.09
N GLN A 125 -1.92 -14.69 4.11
CA GLN A 125 -3.33 -14.36 4.02
C GLN A 125 -3.53 -13.01 4.71
N SER A 126 -4.17 -12.08 4.04
CA SER A 126 -4.51 -10.79 4.62
C SER A 126 -6.00 -10.63 4.76
N ARG A 127 -6.41 -10.18 5.92
CA ARG A 127 -7.80 -9.81 6.21
C ARG A 127 -8.19 -8.49 5.55
N TYR A 128 -7.20 -7.60 5.35
CA TYR A 128 -7.39 -6.26 4.84
C TYR A 128 -6.74 -6.10 3.48
N CYS A 129 -7.29 -5.23 2.65
CA CYS A 129 -6.67 -4.83 1.40
C CYS A 129 -5.41 -3.99 1.63
N GLY A 130 -4.63 -3.77 0.57
CA GLY A 130 -3.42 -2.98 0.65
C GLY A 130 -2.21 -3.68 0.08
N ARG A 131 -1.10 -2.96 -0.02
CA ARG A 131 0.17 -3.56 -0.45
C ARG A 131 0.84 -4.25 0.73
N ILE A 132 1.02 -5.55 0.59
CA ILE A 132 1.79 -6.36 1.54
C ILE A 132 3.24 -6.40 1.08
N THR A 133 4.13 -5.97 1.97
CA THR A 133 5.58 -6.06 1.81
C THR A 133 6.11 -7.14 2.74
N ALA A 134 6.65 -8.22 2.18
CA ALA A 134 7.36 -9.26 2.91
C ALA A 134 8.86 -9.00 2.79
N SER A 135 9.56 -8.89 3.91
CA SER A 135 10.99 -8.59 3.95
C SER A 135 11.76 -9.52 4.88
N VAL A 136 12.98 -9.78 4.51
CA VAL A 136 13.97 -10.45 5.33
C VAL A 136 15.24 -9.59 5.32
N ASP A 137 15.72 -9.22 6.49
CA ASP A 137 16.93 -8.40 6.60
C ASP A 137 18.15 -9.26 6.96
N THR A 138 17.95 -10.27 7.81
CA THR A 138 19.03 -11.10 8.33
C THR A 138 18.63 -12.56 8.48
N ILE A 139 19.59 -13.45 8.22
CA ILE A 139 19.52 -14.87 8.60
C ILE A 139 20.47 -15.10 9.77
N THR A 140 20.00 -15.83 10.78
CA THR A 140 20.83 -16.28 11.89
C THR A 140 21.23 -17.74 11.67
N LEU A 141 22.53 -17.97 11.47
CA LEU A 141 23.13 -19.31 11.37
C LEU A 141 23.46 -19.83 12.76
N MET A 142 23.06 -21.04 13.07
CA MET A 142 23.46 -21.72 14.31
C MET A 142 24.63 -22.65 14.04
N ASP A 143 25.54 -22.74 15.01
CA ASP A 143 26.61 -23.74 14.98
C ASP A 143 26.02 -25.17 15.16
N TYR A 144 26.85 -26.16 14.93
CA TYR A 144 26.44 -27.59 15.03
C TYR A 144 25.95 -27.97 16.43
N PHE A 145 26.42 -27.29 17.45
CA PHE A 145 26.09 -27.54 18.86
C PHE A 145 24.92 -26.65 19.35
N GLY A 146 24.50 -25.68 18.57
CA GLY A 146 23.42 -24.76 18.92
C GLY A 146 23.76 -23.71 19.99
N ILE A 147 25.06 -23.43 20.18
CA ILE A 147 25.58 -22.55 21.24
C ILE A 147 25.90 -21.17 20.68
N LEU A 148 26.62 -21.15 19.56
CA LEU A 148 27.07 -19.95 18.92
C LEU A 148 26.20 -19.64 17.70
N SER A 149 25.85 -18.37 17.53
CA SER A 149 25.10 -17.91 16.38
C SER A 149 25.89 -16.87 15.59
N THR A 150 25.71 -16.87 14.29
CA THR A 150 26.31 -15.91 13.37
C THR A 150 25.23 -15.28 12.54
N ARG A 151 25.12 -13.95 12.52
CA ARG A 151 24.19 -13.24 11.65
C ARG A 151 24.82 -13.08 10.28
N ALA A 152 24.08 -13.41 9.27
CA ALA A 152 24.35 -13.13 7.86
C ALA A 152 23.39 -12.07 7.36
N GLU A 153 23.92 -11.02 6.78
CA GLU A 153 23.14 -10.01 6.07
C GLU A 153 22.72 -10.64 4.75
N ALA A 154 21.44 -10.83 4.57
CA ALA A 154 20.88 -11.37 3.35
C ALA A 154 19.48 -10.78 3.22
N ALA A 155 19.40 -9.68 2.48
CA ALA A 155 18.16 -8.97 2.27
C ALA A 155 17.37 -9.61 1.13
N ALA A 156 16.09 -9.84 1.36
CA ALA A 156 15.12 -10.19 0.33
C ALA A 156 13.83 -9.40 0.58
N LEU A 157 13.21 -8.97 -0.51
CA LEU A 157 11.99 -8.20 -0.49
C LEU A 157 11.06 -8.74 -1.58
N ALA A 158 9.82 -9.02 -1.22
CA ALA A 158 8.75 -9.32 -2.15
C ALA A 158 7.50 -8.52 -1.78
N ARG A 159 6.70 -8.19 -2.78
CA ARG A 159 5.49 -7.39 -2.60
C ARG A 159 4.33 -8.04 -3.33
N THR A 160 3.15 -7.93 -2.74
CA THR A 160 1.87 -8.30 -3.36
C THR A 160 0.83 -7.24 -3.00
N THR A 161 -0.11 -7.00 -3.90
CA THR A 161 -1.23 -6.10 -3.61
C THR A 161 -2.49 -6.93 -3.40
N VAL A 162 -3.07 -6.79 -2.22
CA VAL A 162 -4.39 -7.35 -1.89
C VAL A 162 -5.44 -6.35 -2.36
N LEU A 163 -6.23 -6.76 -3.33
CA LEU A 163 -7.27 -5.91 -3.92
C LEU A 163 -8.45 -5.76 -2.95
N PRO A 164 -9.10 -4.59 -2.90
CA PRO A 164 -10.32 -4.38 -2.14
C PRO A 164 -11.46 -5.23 -2.70
N GLU A 165 -12.38 -5.62 -1.86
CA GLU A 165 -13.61 -6.30 -2.25
C GLU A 165 -14.63 -5.27 -2.73
N LEU A 166 -15.10 -5.41 -3.97
CA LEU A 166 -16.11 -4.51 -4.53
C LEU A 166 -17.49 -5.00 -4.15
N PHE A 167 -18.34 -4.10 -3.70
CA PHE A 167 -19.74 -4.38 -3.42
C PHE A 167 -20.67 -3.57 -4.35
N PRO A 168 -21.83 -4.10 -4.70
CA PRO A 168 -22.78 -3.40 -5.55
C PRO A 168 -23.35 -2.19 -4.84
N MET A 169 -23.26 -1.02 -5.47
CA MET A 169 -23.82 0.23 -4.98
C MET A 169 -24.40 1.05 -6.12
N GLU A 170 -25.43 1.82 -5.81
CA GLU A 170 -26.03 2.80 -6.72
C GLU A 170 -25.62 4.20 -6.27
N VAL A 171 -24.92 4.93 -7.13
CA VAL A 171 -24.52 6.32 -6.88
C VAL A 171 -25.39 7.23 -7.73
N THR A 172 -26.23 8.04 -7.10
CA THR A 172 -27.07 9.02 -7.76
C THR A 172 -26.49 10.41 -7.55
N LEU A 173 -25.94 11.00 -8.61
CA LEU A 173 -25.45 12.37 -8.57
C LEU A 173 -26.64 13.31 -8.73
N LEU A 174 -27.03 13.98 -7.64
CA LEU A 174 -28.06 15.02 -7.66
C LEU A 174 -27.50 16.21 -8.46
N ALA A 175 -28.37 16.85 -9.26
CA ALA A 175 -27.97 18.02 -10.03
C ALA A 175 -27.49 19.12 -9.06
N SER A 176 -26.18 19.43 -9.05
CA SER A 176 -25.67 20.57 -8.29
C SER A 176 -26.22 21.85 -8.88
N PRO A 177 -26.83 22.75 -8.10
CA PRO A 177 -27.07 24.09 -8.56
C PRO A 177 -25.72 24.75 -8.82
N CYS A 178 -25.38 25.03 -10.10
CA CYS A 178 -24.28 25.92 -10.43
C CYS A 178 -24.65 27.31 -9.88
N TYR A 179 -24.14 27.66 -8.71
CA TYR A 179 -24.18 29.06 -8.23
C TYR A 179 -23.07 29.82 -8.94
N ALA A 180 -23.49 30.73 -9.83
CA ALA A 180 -22.61 31.82 -10.20
C ALA A 180 -22.41 32.72 -8.97
N GLU A 181 -21.22 33.28 -8.77
CA GLU A 181 -20.87 34.15 -7.63
C GLU A 181 -21.82 35.34 -7.45
N ASP A 182 -22.70 35.66 -8.40
CA ASP A 182 -23.68 36.76 -8.40
C ASP A 182 -25.15 36.32 -8.16
N GLY A 183 -25.40 35.09 -7.64
CA GLY A 183 -26.77 34.66 -7.30
C GLY A 183 -27.73 34.47 -8.49
N THR A 184 -27.24 34.57 -9.71
CA THR A 184 -27.97 34.28 -10.94
C THR A 184 -27.59 32.87 -11.42
N VAL A 185 -28.59 32.03 -11.70
CA VAL A 185 -28.38 30.74 -12.35
C VAL A 185 -27.64 30.95 -13.67
N ALA A 186 -26.33 30.74 -13.69
CA ALA A 186 -25.55 30.87 -14.89
C ALA A 186 -26.02 29.83 -15.90
N ARG A 187 -26.70 30.25 -16.94
CA ARG A 187 -26.91 29.45 -18.13
C ARG A 187 -25.54 29.14 -18.72
N ARG A 188 -25.28 27.85 -18.97
CA ARG A 188 -24.10 27.37 -19.67
C ARG A 188 -23.74 28.31 -20.82
N GLY A 189 -22.58 28.99 -20.75
CA GLY A 189 -22.03 29.76 -21.88
C GLY A 189 -21.92 31.27 -21.75
N GLU A 190 -22.08 31.90 -20.56
CA GLU A 190 -22.04 33.37 -20.44
C GLU A 190 -20.85 33.99 -19.68
N ASP A 191 -19.88 33.19 -19.26
CA ASP A 191 -18.68 33.78 -18.65
C ASP A 191 -17.71 34.31 -19.74
N ARG A 192 -17.57 35.64 -19.79
CA ARG A 192 -16.91 36.37 -20.87
C ARG A 192 -15.43 36.69 -20.63
N SER A 193 -14.82 36.19 -19.58
CA SER A 193 -13.55 36.74 -19.13
C SER A 193 -12.28 35.96 -19.53
N GLU A 194 -12.30 34.69 -19.91
CA GLU A 194 -11.05 33.96 -20.16
C GLU A 194 -11.13 32.91 -21.28
N MET A 195 -10.18 32.99 -22.19
CA MET A 195 -9.91 32.12 -23.35
C MET A 195 -11.02 32.04 -24.41
N PHE A 196 -10.77 32.71 -25.52
CA PHE A 196 -11.63 32.67 -26.69
C PHE A 196 -11.05 31.72 -27.74
N GLN A 197 -11.86 30.78 -28.21
CA GLN A 197 -11.62 30.10 -29.49
C GLN A 197 -12.09 31.03 -30.64
N LEU A 198 -11.28 31.07 -31.69
CA LEU A 198 -11.59 31.86 -32.88
C LEU A 198 -12.16 30.91 -33.93
N ARG A 199 -13.40 31.14 -34.36
CA ARG A 199 -14.02 30.43 -35.48
C ARG A 199 -14.64 31.38 -36.47
N GLU A 200 -14.91 30.90 -37.69
CA GLU A 200 -15.62 31.67 -38.68
C GLU A 200 -17.08 31.89 -38.23
N TYR A 201 -17.58 33.08 -38.51
CA TYR A 201 -18.96 33.49 -38.27
C TYR A 201 -19.92 32.66 -39.14
N ARG A 202 -21.00 32.23 -38.57
CA ARG A 202 -22.11 31.57 -39.26
C ARG A 202 -23.38 32.37 -39.09
N ALA A 203 -24.25 32.37 -40.14
CA ALA A 203 -25.52 33.06 -40.09
C ALA A 203 -26.39 32.59 -38.92
N GLY A 204 -26.68 33.48 -37.97
CA GLY A 204 -27.37 33.19 -36.71
C GLY A 204 -26.54 33.38 -35.45
N ASP A 205 -25.24 33.62 -35.58
CA ASP A 205 -24.35 33.91 -34.45
C ASP A 205 -24.54 35.38 -33.99
N ASP A 206 -24.26 35.66 -32.71
CA ASP A 206 -24.37 37.02 -32.15
C ASP A 206 -23.24 37.92 -32.69
N ILE A 207 -23.63 38.95 -33.41
CA ILE A 207 -22.74 39.93 -34.03
C ILE A 207 -21.85 40.67 -33.00
N ARG A 208 -22.25 40.71 -31.72
CA ARG A 208 -21.48 41.31 -30.63
C ARG A 208 -20.21 40.51 -30.26
N GLN A 209 -20.15 39.27 -30.64
CA GLN A 209 -19.01 38.39 -30.38
C GLN A 209 -17.98 38.38 -31.53
N ILE A 210 -18.19 39.15 -32.58
CA ILE A 210 -17.25 39.29 -33.71
C ILE A 210 -15.97 39.98 -33.26
N HIS A 211 -14.82 39.34 -33.57
CA HIS A 211 -13.49 39.93 -33.34
C HIS A 211 -13.14 40.90 -34.48
N TRP A 212 -13.75 42.09 -34.49
CA TRP A 212 -13.60 43.07 -35.56
C TRP A 212 -12.16 43.35 -35.99
N LYS A 213 -11.22 43.43 -35.06
CA LYS A 213 -9.79 43.68 -35.34
C LYS A 213 -9.14 42.55 -36.14
N LEU A 214 -9.50 41.31 -35.92
CA LEU A 214 -8.95 40.15 -36.64
C LEU A 214 -9.70 39.98 -37.96
N SER A 215 -11.02 40.10 -37.95
CA SER A 215 -11.85 40.02 -39.15
C SER A 215 -11.44 41.06 -40.22
N ALA A 216 -11.06 42.31 -39.81
CA ALA A 216 -10.55 43.31 -40.70
C ALA A 216 -9.15 43.00 -41.29
N LYS A 217 -8.44 42.03 -40.72
CA LYS A 217 -7.10 41.65 -41.17
C LYS A 217 -7.12 40.42 -42.07
N THR A 218 -8.12 39.55 -41.89
CA THR A 218 -8.27 38.28 -42.61
C THR A 218 -9.28 38.33 -43.73
N ASP A 219 -10.05 39.43 -43.85
CA ASP A 219 -11.19 39.58 -44.76
C ASP A 219 -12.33 38.57 -44.56
N GLU A 220 -12.33 37.86 -43.39
CA GLU A 220 -13.34 36.88 -42.99
C GLU A 220 -13.89 37.28 -41.63
N LEU A 221 -15.22 37.12 -41.45
CA LEU A 221 -15.82 37.42 -40.13
C LEU A 221 -15.44 36.29 -39.13
N ILE A 222 -14.63 36.66 -38.14
CA ILE A 222 -14.18 35.77 -37.10
C ILE A 222 -14.90 36.04 -35.78
N LEU A 223 -15.51 35.03 -35.21
CA LEU A 223 -16.22 35.09 -33.94
C LEU A 223 -15.30 34.67 -32.78
N ARG A 224 -15.43 35.36 -31.65
CA ARG A 224 -14.88 34.91 -30.36
C ARG A 224 -15.90 34.06 -29.68
N GLU A 225 -15.66 32.76 -29.64
CA GLU A 225 -16.45 31.84 -28.85
C GLU A 225 -15.76 31.64 -27.49
N ALA A 226 -16.53 31.84 -26.41
CA ALA A 226 -15.99 31.58 -25.06
C ALA A 226 -15.62 30.11 -24.99
N SER A 227 -14.33 29.83 -24.85
CA SER A 227 -13.85 28.49 -24.54
C SER A 227 -14.29 28.19 -23.11
N GLN A 228 -15.20 27.26 -22.96
CA GLN A 228 -15.47 26.73 -21.63
C GLN A 228 -14.18 26.03 -21.15
N PRO A 229 -13.66 26.37 -19.96
CA PRO A 229 -12.67 25.51 -19.35
C PRO A 229 -13.30 24.09 -19.33
N GLU A 230 -12.54 23.07 -19.73
CA GLU A 230 -12.96 21.68 -19.53
C GLU A 230 -13.12 21.49 -18.02
N SER A 231 -14.31 21.74 -17.51
CA SER A 231 -14.62 21.47 -16.11
C SER A 231 -14.60 19.95 -15.98
N ARG A 232 -13.57 19.42 -15.36
CA ARG A 232 -13.56 18.04 -14.89
C ARG A 232 -14.73 17.93 -13.94
N GLU A 233 -15.78 17.20 -14.34
CA GLU A 233 -17.06 17.31 -13.64
C GLU A 233 -17.00 16.72 -12.25
N LEU A 234 -16.22 15.66 -12.02
CA LEU A 234 -16.19 14.93 -10.76
C LEU A 234 -14.77 14.57 -10.32
N LEU A 235 -14.47 14.84 -9.05
CA LEU A 235 -13.25 14.40 -8.38
C LEU A 235 -13.59 13.39 -7.27
N LEU A 236 -12.97 12.22 -7.29
CA LEU A 236 -12.88 11.33 -6.14
C LEU A 236 -11.56 11.58 -5.45
N PHE A 237 -11.58 12.07 -4.22
CA PHE A 237 -10.38 12.38 -3.46
C PHE A 237 -10.33 11.56 -2.18
N TRP A 238 -9.34 10.68 -2.06
CA TRP A 238 -9.10 9.94 -0.82
C TRP A 238 -7.93 10.55 -0.05
N ASP A 239 -8.26 11.20 1.05
CA ASP A 239 -7.27 11.74 1.96
C ASP A 239 -6.81 10.68 2.98
N LYS A 240 -5.54 10.29 2.88
CA LYS A 240 -4.91 9.30 3.74
C LYS A 240 -3.91 9.91 4.72
N HIS A 241 -3.83 11.24 4.83
CA HIS A 241 -2.88 11.88 5.74
C HIS A 241 -3.19 11.52 7.20
N ILE A 242 -4.47 11.39 7.58
CA ILE A 242 -4.88 10.85 8.85
C ILE A 242 -5.20 9.37 8.66
N THR A 243 -4.33 8.52 9.19
CA THR A 243 -4.54 7.07 9.16
C THR A 243 -5.50 6.65 10.27
N GLY A 244 -6.53 5.93 9.88
CA GLY A 244 -7.47 5.29 10.81
C GLY A 244 -6.99 3.93 11.30
N THR A 245 -7.88 3.21 11.94
CA THR A 245 -7.68 1.79 12.28
C THR A 245 -7.56 0.96 11.00
N PRO A 246 -6.93 -0.24 11.05
CA PRO A 246 -6.85 -1.14 9.89
C PRO A 246 -8.20 -1.40 9.21
N ALA A 247 -9.27 -1.57 10.01
CA ALA A 247 -10.62 -1.79 9.50
C ALA A 247 -11.20 -0.56 8.79
N GLN A 248 -10.92 0.66 9.29
CA GLN A 248 -11.36 1.91 8.65
C GLN A 248 -10.66 2.14 7.33
N MET A 249 -9.35 1.90 7.26
CA MET A 249 -8.58 2.06 6.01
C MET A 249 -9.02 1.06 4.95
N ASP A 250 -9.32 -0.16 5.35
CA ASP A 250 -9.87 -1.20 4.48
C ASP A 250 -11.26 -0.82 3.95
N ALA A 251 -12.17 -0.39 4.84
CA ALA A 251 -13.51 0.04 4.47
C ALA A 251 -13.49 1.26 3.53
N LEU A 252 -12.60 2.23 3.75
CA LEU A 252 -12.43 3.38 2.85
C LEU A 252 -11.92 2.96 1.48
N ALA A 253 -11.00 2.00 1.41
CA ALA A 253 -10.51 1.47 0.14
C ALA A 253 -11.62 0.76 -0.65
N GLU A 254 -12.44 -0.05 0.03
CA GLU A 254 -13.60 -0.72 -0.56
C GLU A 254 -14.67 0.28 -1.01
N ALA A 255 -14.99 1.28 -0.16
CA ALA A 255 -15.95 2.32 -0.49
C ALA A 255 -15.50 3.16 -1.70
N ALA A 256 -14.25 3.62 -1.72
CA ALA A 256 -13.71 4.40 -2.83
C ALA A 256 -13.68 3.60 -4.14
N SER A 257 -13.24 2.34 -4.08
CA SER A 257 -13.16 1.46 -5.25
C SER A 257 -14.56 1.06 -5.77
N SER A 258 -15.51 0.79 -4.87
CA SER A 258 -16.90 0.47 -5.23
C SER A 258 -17.61 1.67 -5.82
N THR A 259 -17.41 2.88 -5.24
CA THR A 259 -17.93 4.15 -5.79
C THR A 259 -17.38 4.38 -7.20
N ALA A 260 -16.07 4.22 -7.38
CA ALA A 260 -15.42 4.35 -8.69
C ALA A 260 -16.00 3.37 -9.72
N SER A 261 -16.19 2.11 -9.32
CA SER A 261 -16.81 1.08 -10.17
C SER A 261 -18.26 1.43 -10.54
N ALA A 262 -19.08 1.86 -9.58
CA ALA A 262 -20.46 2.25 -9.80
C ALA A 262 -20.59 3.44 -10.78
N LEU A 263 -19.72 4.43 -10.65
CA LEU A 263 -19.69 5.58 -11.56
C LEU A 263 -19.33 5.18 -12.99
N ILE A 264 -18.35 4.31 -13.19
CA ILE A 264 -18.01 3.79 -14.53
C ILE A 264 -19.18 3.01 -15.13
N HIS A 265 -19.84 2.15 -14.35
CA HIS A 265 -21.03 1.41 -14.82
C HIS A 265 -22.19 2.35 -15.19
N SER A 266 -22.28 3.52 -14.56
CA SER A 266 -23.25 4.57 -14.90
C SER A 266 -22.81 5.46 -16.06
N GLY A 267 -21.64 5.20 -16.67
CA GLY A 267 -21.10 5.97 -17.80
C GLY A 267 -20.53 7.34 -17.41
N VAL A 268 -20.20 7.54 -16.14
CA VAL A 268 -19.63 8.79 -15.63
C VAL A 268 -18.11 8.67 -15.56
N SER A 269 -17.40 9.52 -16.29
CA SER A 269 -15.95 9.68 -16.17
C SER A 269 -15.61 10.62 -15.02
N PHE A 270 -14.49 10.37 -14.34
CA PHE A 270 -14.08 11.17 -13.18
C PHE A 270 -12.55 11.18 -13.03
N THR A 271 -12.06 12.10 -12.25
CA THR A 271 -10.66 12.14 -11.82
C THR A 271 -10.55 11.48 -10.44
N LEU A 272 -9.64 10.52 -10.29
CA LEU A 272 -9.28 9.88 -9.03
C LEU A 272 -7.99 10.47 -8.50
N CYS A 273 -8.00 10.94 -7.25
CA CYS A 273 -6.85 11.53 -6.58
C CYS A 273 -6.72 10.96 -5.17
N TRP A 274 -5.49 10.77 -4.69
CA TRP A 274 -5.25 10.34 -3.31
C TRP A 274 -3.94 10.87 -2.77
N THR A 275 -3.83 10.96 -1.44
CA THR A 275 -2.59 11.37 -0.79
C THR A 275 -1.63 10.20 -0.62
N GLU A 276 -0.34 10.44 -0.88
CA GLU A 276 0.77 9.58 -0.52
C GLU A 276 1.82 10.40 0.26
N PRO A 277 2.77 9.78 0.97
CA PRO A 277 3.75 10.52 1.79
C PRO A 277 4.49 11.63 1.05
N ASP A 278 4.86 11.40 -0.22
CA ASP A 278 5.69 12.32 -1.01
C ASP A 278 4.98 12.88 -2.24
N SER A 279 3.77 12.40 -2.57
CA SER A 279 3.09 12.71 -3.83
C SER A 279 1.58 12.86 -3.66
N LEU A 280 0.94 13.42 -4.68
CA LEU A 280 -0.50 13.51 -4.83
C LEU A 280 -0.85 12.91 -6.21
N PRO A 281 -0.96 11.58 -6.32
CA PRO A 281 -1.30 10.95 -7.58
C PRO A 281 -2.68 11.35 -8.08
N VAL A 282 -2.77 11.65 -9.36
CA VAL A 282 -4.01 12.01 -10.05
C VAL A 282 -4.14 11.09 -11.27
N ARG A 283 -5.31 10.50 -11.46
CA ARG A 283 -5.64 9.61 -12.58
C ARG A 283 -7.00 9.96 -13.15
N ASP A 284 -7.08 10.18 -14.45
CA ASP A 284 -8.35 10.33 -15.13
C ASP A 284 -8.90 8.95 -15.48
N ILE A 285 -10.10 8.65 -15.03
CA ILE A 285 -10.75 7.35 -15.15
C ILE A 285 -11.96 7.51 -16.06
N SER A 286 -11.88 6.90 -17.25
CA SER A 286 -12.95 6.94 -18.27
C SER A 286 -13.55 5.58 -18.55
N ASP A 287 -12.85 4.51 -18.17
CA ASP A 287 -13.25 3.13 -18.44
C ASP A 287 -12.80 2.18 -17.32
N GLU A 288 -13.30 0.95 -17.39
CA GLU A 288 -13.00 -0.11 -16.42
C GLU A 288 -11.50 -0.51 -16.44
N ALA A 289 -10.86 -0.44 -17.60
CA ALA A 289 -9.45 -0.81 -17.75
C ALA A 289 -8.54 0.20 -17.00
N ALA A 290 -8.85 1.50 -17.10
CA ALA A 290 -8.18 2.56 -16.35
C ALA A 290 -8.38 2.38 -14.83
N LEU A 291 -9.59 2.02 -14.40
CA LEU A 291 -9.89 1.75 -13.00
C LEU A 291 -9.10 0.55 -12.47
N LEU A 292 -9.07 -0.56 -13.20
CA LEU A 292 -8.30 -1.75 -12.82
C LEU A 292 -6.79 -1.49 -12.66
N GLN A 293 -6.25 -0.54 -13.42
CA GLN A 293 -4.86 -0.11 -13.25
C GLN A 293 -4.68 0.83 -12.06
N ALA A 294 -5.64 1.69 -11.76
CA ALA A 294 -5.55 2.66 -10.69
C ALA A 294 -5.76 2.06 -9.29
N VAL A 295 -6.65 1.05 -9.15
CA VAL A 295 -6.99 0.46 -7.84
C VAL A 295 -5.75 -0.11 -7.10
N PRO A 296 -4.83 -0.87 -7.71
CA PRO A 296 -3.62 -1.33 -7.03
C PRO A 296 -2.70 -0.19 -6.57
N GLU A 297 -2.69 0.94 -7.28
CA GLU A 297 -1.95 2.14 -6.86
C GLU A 297 -2.67 2.84 -5.71
N LEU A 298 -3.99 2.97 -5.80
CA LEU A 298 -4.84 3.57 -4.78
C LEU A 298 -4.65 2.93 -3.40
N VAL A 299 -4.60 1.61 -3.33
CA VAL A 299 -4.45 0.88 -2.06
C VAL A 299 -3.00 0.63 -1.66
N ARG A 300 -2.05 1.27 -2.33
CA ARG A 300 -0.63 0.99 -2.19
C ARG A 300 -0.09 1.29 -0.80
N MET A 301 -0.39 2.45 -0.23
CA MET A 301 0.10 2.87 1.08
C MET A 301 -0.80 3.93 1.70
N SER A 302 -0.73 4.04 3.02
CA SER A 302 -1.31 5.14 3.78
C SER A 302 -0.29 6.27 4.00
N GLY A 303 -0.79 7.40 4.45
CA GLY A 303 0.00 8.57 4.77
C GLY A 303 -0.18 9.69 3.75
N GLY A 304 0.32 10.85 4.08
CA GLY A 304 0.25 12.08 3.29
C GLY A 304 0.76 13.26 4.10
N MET A 305 0.93 14.40 3.44
CA MET A 305 1.25 15.66 4.12
C MET A 305 -0.06 16.38 4.42
N GLU A 306 -0.22 16.88 5.63
CA GLU A 306 -1.34 17.73 6.04
C GLU A 306 -1.46 18.94 5.10
N GLY A 307 -2.67 19.27 4.67
CA GLY A 307 -2.95 20.41 3.79
C GLY A 307 -2.54 20.22 2.33
N ARG A 308 -2.07 19.05 1.92
CA ARG A 308 -1.78 18.75 0.52
C ARG A 308 -3.04 18.31 -0.21
N MET A 309 -3.62 19.20 -0.96
CA MET A 309 -4.88 19.03 -1.68
C MET A 309 -4.73 19.22 -3.17
N PRO A 310 -5.58 18.57 -3.99
CA PRO A 310 -5.66 18.89 -5.41
C PRO A 310 -6.26 20.29 -5.63
N GLU A 311 -6.01 20.88 -6.78
CA GLU A 311 -6.70 22.11 -7.19
C GLU A 311 -8.18 21.80 -7.42
N LEU A 312 -9.04 22.29 -6.51
CA LEU A 312 -10.48 22.02 -6.55
C LEU A 312 -11.24 22.94 -7.50
N THR A 313 -10.63 24.03 -7.95
CA THR A 313 -11.27 25.06 -8.82
C THR A 313 -11.73 24.49 -10.17
N SER A 314 -11.08 23.45 -10.67
CA SER A 314 -11.41 22.79 -11.94
C SER A 314 -12.52 21.74 -11.84
N PHE A 315 -13.05 21.46 -10.63
CA PHE A 315 -14.06 20.45 -10.41
C PHE A 315 -15.38 21.06 -9.96
N SER A 316 -16.47 20.57 -10.53
CA SER A 316 -17.84 20.97 -10.16
C SER A 316 -18.33 20.22 -8.92
N ARG A 317 -17.78 19.04 -8.65
CA ARG A 317 -18.14 18.18 -7.51
C ARG A 317 -16.94 17.40 -7.02
N VAL A 318 -16.85 17.24 -5.69
CA VAL A 318 -15.78 16.51 -5.02
C VAL A 318 -16.37 15.49 -4.05
N LEU A 319 -16.05 14.23 -4.22
CA LEU A 319 -16.32 13.16 -3.27
C LEU A 319 -15.07 12.94 -2.42
N TYR A 320 -15.13 13.39 -1.18
CA TYR A 320 -14.01 13.28 -0.25
C TYR A 320 -14.14 12.01 0.60
N PHE A 321 -13.13 11.16 0.59
CA PHE A 321 -13.03 9.96 1.42
C PHE A 321 -11.97 10.17 2.50
N GLY A 322 -12.31 9.85 3.76
CA GLY A 322 -11.37 10.00 4.86
C GLY A 322 -11.90 9.48 6.18
N THR A 323 -11.08 9.55 7.22
CA THR A 323 -11.47 9.22 8.60
C THR A 323 -11.98 10.43 9.36
N GLN A 324 -11.61 11.63 8.89
CA GLN A 324 -12.04 12.91 9.44
C GLN A 324 -12.26 13.91 8.30
N PRO A 325 -13.18 14.86 8.47
CA PRO A 325 -13.39 15.90 7.49
C PRO A 325 -12.26 16.93 7.57
N ASP A 326 -11.77 17.37 6.42
CA ASP A 326 -10.83 18.49 6.37
C ASP A 326 -11.53 19.83 6.68
N ALA A 327 -10.95 20.61 7.60
CA ALA A 327 -11.53 21.86 8.06
C ALA A 327 -11.66 22.92 6.96
N GLN A 328 -10.77 22.92 5.97
CA GLN A 328 -10.79 23.89 4.87
C GLN A 328 -11.89 23.56 3.85
N LEU A 329 -12.24 22.28 3.71
CA LEU A 329 -13.24 21.81 2.75
C LEU A 329 -14.67 21.80 3.29
N GLN A 330 -14.87 21.88 4.61
CA GLN A 330 -16.20 21.79 5.25
C GLN A 330 -17.15 22.93 4.79
N THR A 331 -16.62 24.04 4.36
CA THR A 331 -17.41 25.20 3.90
C THR A 331 -17.69 25.20 2.40
N ASP A 332 -17.04 24.31 1.63
CA ASP A 332 -17.22 24.23 0.19
C ASP A 332 -18.47 23.39 -0.15
N PRO A 333 -19.53 23.97 -0.73
CA PRO A 333 -20.78 23.27 -1.04
C PRO A 333 -20.62 22.21 -2.14
N ARG A 334 -19.49 22.18 -2.86
CA ARG A 334 -19.18 21.18 -3.89
C ARG A 334 -18.66 19.87 -3.32
N VAL A 335 -18.23 19.89 -2.04
CA VAL A 335 -17.60 18.73 -1.40
C VAL A 335 -18.63 17.91 -0.65
N HIS A 336 -18.73 16.65 -0.99
CA HIS A 336 -19.47 15.67 -0.23
C HIS A 336 -18.51 14.72 0.48
N PHE A 337 -18.61 14.67 1.82
CA PHE A 337 -17.75 13.86 2.67
C PHE A 337 -18.30 12.46 2.85
N LEU A 338 -17.44 11.47 2.65
CA LEU A 338 -17.64 10.07 2.98
C LEU A 338 -16.64 9.67 4.06
N LEU A 339 -17.10 9.56 5.30
CA LEU A 339 -16.23 9.40 6.44
C LEU A 339 -16.45 8.04 7.11
N CYS A 340 -15.37 7.29 7.29
CA CYS A 340 -15.37 6.07 8.09
C CYS A 340 -14.95 6.39 9.52
N MET A 341 -15.88 6.33 10.45
CA MET A 341 -15.68 6.65 11.87
C MET A 341 -15.93 5.43 12.77
N ASP A 342 -15.52 5.52 14.05
CA ASP A 342 -15.77 4.46 15.04
C ASP A 342 -17.23 4.39 15.50
N ALA A 343 -17.98 5.49 15.39
CA ALA A 343 -19.39 5.57 15.73
C ALA A 343 -20.15 6.43 14.72
N GLU A 344 -21.36 6.03 14.41
CA GLU A 344 -22.27 6.81 13.58
C GLU A 344 -22.73 8.06 14.34
N GLN A 345 -22.07 9.18 14.13
CA GLN A 345 -22.55 10.48 14.58
C GLN A 345 -23.30 11.15 13.41
N GLY A 346 -24.45 11.78 13.72
CA GLY A 346 -25.42 12.27 12.77
C GLY A 346 -24.82 12.97 11.55
N GLY A 347 -25.16 12.45 10.36
CA GLY A 347 -24.76 13.02 9.08
C GLY A 347 -25.47 14.34 8.81
N SER A 348 -24.83 15.16 8.02
CA SER A 348 -25.37 16.36 7.34
C SER A 348 -25.66 16.02 5.88
N PRO A 349 -26.47 16.79 5.16
CA PRO A 349 -26.70 16.53 3.75
C PRO A 349 -25.41 16.45 2.90
N ALA A 350 -24.35 17.12 3.32
CA ALA A 350 -23.04 17.10 2.67
C ALA A 350 -22.05 16.10 3.30
N MET A 351 -22.50 15.27 4.27
CA MET A 351 -21.62 14.37 5.00
C MET A 351 -22.32 13.02 5.27
N THR A 352 -21.82 11.97 4.67
CA THR A 352 -22.20 10.59 4.93
C THR A 352 -21.19 9.95 5.86
N VAL A 353 -21.65 9.47 7.01
CA VAL A 353 -20.81 8.78 8.01
C VAL A 353 -21.21 7.31 8.05
N PHE A 354 -20.21 6.43 8.07
CA PHE A 354 -20.39 5.00 8.19
C PHE A 354 -19.30 4.39 9.06
N THR A 355 -19.53 3.18 9.56
CA THR A 355 -18.52 2.35 10.22
C THR A 355 -18.10 1.22 9.29
N ALA A 356 -16.97 0.58 9.58
CA ALA A 356 -16.53 -0.58 8.79
C ALA A 356 -17.58 -1.72 8.74
N GLU A 357 -18.48 -1.80 9.72
CA GLU A 357 -19.54 -2.81 9.79
C GLU A 357 -20.81 -2.41 9.03
N THR A 358 -21.16 -1.12 9.02
CA THR A 358 -22.38 -0.61 8.40
C THR A 358 -22.21 -0.12 6.98
N MET A 359 -20.98 -0.17 6.44
CA MET A 359 -20.61 0.34 5.13
C MET A 359 -21.55 -0.16 4.01
N HIS A 360 -21.79 -1.46 3.95
CA HIS A 360 -22.62 -2.07 2.88
C HIS A 360 -24.07 -1.58 2.91
N GLU A 361 -24.66 -1.43 4.10
CA GLU A 361 -26.05 -0.95 4.23
C GLU A 361 -26.14 0.54 3.89
N ARG A 362 -25.18 1.34 4.37
CA ARG A 362 -25.21 2.80 4.20
C ARG A 362 -24.90 3.24 2.78
N LEU A 363 -24.05 2.51 2.08
CA LEU A 363 -23.60 2.89 0.74
C LEU A 363 -24.31 2.13 -0.40
N GLN A 364 -25.24 1.22 -0.09
CA GLN A 364 -25.98 0.50 -1.11
C GLN A 364 -26.73 1.44 -2.07
N ARG A 365 -27.33 2.52 -1.55
CA ARG A 365 -27.91 3.63 -2.31
C ARG A 365 -27.40 4.93 -1.76
N TRP A 366 -26.56 5.57 -2.52
CA TRP A 366 -25.92 6.79 -2.10
C TRP A 366 -26.28 7.94 -3.02
N GLU A 367 -26.97 8.94 -2.47
CA GLU A 367 -27.37 10.16 -3.17
C GLU A 367 -26.41 11.29 -2.79
N VAL A 368 -25.82 11.95 -3.79
CA VAL A 368 -24.77 12.97 -3.61
C VAL A 368 -25.10 14.22 -4.45
#